data_c3e1438468d4bcc6994072da15f74eba
#
_entry.id   c3e1438468d4bcc6994072da15f74eba
#
_cell.length_a   1.000
_cell.length_b   1.000
_cell.length_c   1.000
_cell.angle_alpha   90.00
_cell.angle_beta   90.00
_cell.angle_gamma   90.00
#
_symmetry.space_group_name_H-M   'P 1'
#
loop_
_entity.id
_entity.type
_entity.pdbx_description
1 polymer ?
#
loop_
_entity_poly.entity_id
_entity_poly.type
_entity_poly.pdbx_seq_one_letter_code
_entity_poly.pdbx_strand_id
1 'polypeptide(L)'
;MLNTMRDYLAYSGLQYQKPEKAGQDAEKMLYLRSKGQEARKAFTELAKAFQARHPEWILQRSSQWMNQAQRLRPHFWAYLQREGRVTEPMLALRLYGSSSDFGVSLEVSFIERKKDERTLDQQAKVLEVPVVEGIYYLVYSDGESHKMEATEENRQILREKLFHQEVRKVLVKVDVPVTDGQILDKFLDELDKTFDKLLPYYQATRN
;
A
#
# COMPACT_ATOMS: atom_id res chain seq x y z
N MET A 1 -3.61 9.35 -16.21
CA MET A 1 -3.79 8.74 -14.87
C MET A 1 -2.46 8.38 -14.23
N LEU A 2 -1.67 7.44 -14.77
CA LEU A 2 -0.39 7.02 -14.18
C LEU A 2 0.59 8.19 -14.05
N ASN A 3 0.77 8.99 -15.11
CA ASN A 3 1.64 10.18 -15.07
C ASN A 3 1.22 11.22 -14.01
N THR A 4 -0.08 11.40 -13.77
CA THR A 4 -0.57 12.32 -12.72
C THR A 4 -0.08 11.92 -11.32
N MET A 5 0.00 10.61 -11.04
CA MET A 5 0.55 10.10 -9.79
C MET A 5 2.08 10.27 -9.74
N ARG A 6 2.78 10.03 -10.87
CA ARG A 6 4.22 10.27 -11.01
C ARG A 6 4.57 11.73 -10.69
N ASP A 7 3.88 12.66 -11.34
CA ASP A 7 4.13 14.11 -11.18
C ASP A 7 3.95 14.57 -9.74
N TYR A 8 2.94 14.00 -9.06
CA TYR A 8 2.69 14.32 -7.65
C TYR A 8 3.84 13.86 -6.72
N LEU A 9 4.47 12.73 -7.00
CA LEU A 9 5.55 12.21 -6.15
C LEU A 9 6.75 13.15 -6.04
N ALA A 10 6.95 14.05 -7.02
CA ALA A 10 7.95 15.11 -6.95
C ALA A 10 7.71 16.12 -5.80
N TYR A 11 6.48 16.20 -5.29
CA TYR A 11 6.08 17.10 -4.19
C TYR A 11 5.93 16.38 -2.85
N SER A 12 6.24 15.09 -2.79
CA SER A 12 6.14 14.27 -1.59
C SER A 12 6.94 14.87 -0.43
N GLY A 13 6.34 14.87 0.76
CA GLY A 13 6.97 15.41 1.97
C GLY A 13 6.90 16.92 2.15
N LEU A 14 6.53 17.69 1.11
CA LEU A 14 6.39 19.13 1.24
C LEU A 14 5.29 19.49 2.25
N GLN A 15 5.53 20.58 2.98
CA GLN A 15 4.57 21.13 3.90
C GLN A 15 3.49 21.89 3.12
N TYR A 16 2.24 21.59 3.41
CA TYR A 16 1.08 22.33 2.91
C TYR A 16 0.55 23.27 4.00
N GLN A 17 0.13 24.45 3.59
CA GLN A 17 -0.61 25.38 4.42
C GLN A 17 -1.84 25.86 3.63
N LYS A 18 -2.94 26.19 4.32
CA LYS A 18 -4.10 26.76 3.63
C LYS A 18 -3.70 28.06 2.94
N PRO A 19 -4.09 28.30 1.67
CA PRO A 19 -3.67 29.47 0.90
C PRO A 19 -3.97 30.80 1.62
N GLU A 20 -5.08 30.87 2.36
CA GLU A 20 -5.49 32.06 3.12
C GLU A 20 -4.53 32.39 4.28
N LYS A 21 -3.66 31.45 4.65
CA LYS A 21 -2.67 31.59 5.72
C LYS A 21 -1.23 31.61 5.21
N ALA A 22 -1.03 31.39 3.91
CA ALA A 22 0.28 31.21 3.31
C ALA A 22 0.96 32.49 2.81
N GLY A 23 0.28 33.65 2.91
CA GLY A 23 0.84 34.93 2.49
C GLY A 23 1.35 34.89 1.04
N GLN A 24 2.65 35.16 0.85
CA GLN A 24 3.30 35.17 -0.47
C GLN A 24 3.32 33.78 -1.14
N ASP A 25 3.22 32.70 -0.40
CA ASP A 25 3.20 31.31 -0.91
C ASP A 25 1.77 30.84 -1.29
N ALA A 26 0.76 31.70 -1.27
CA ALA A 26 -0.65 31.30 -1.51
C ALA A 26 -0.83 30.56 -2.85
N GLU A 27 -0.25 31.08 -3.94
CA GLU A 27 -0.33 30.44 -5.27
C GLU A 27 0.34 29.06 -5.30
N LYS A 28 1.51 28.94 -4.66
CA LYS A 28 2.20 27.68 -4.51
C LYS A 28 1.34 26.66 -3.75
N MET A 29 0.67 27.08 -2.69
CA MET A 29 -0.21 26.20 -1.92
C MET A 29 -1.45 25.77 -2.71
N LEU A 30 -2.02 26.66 -3.53
CA LEU A 30 -3.11 26.31 -4.48
C LEU A 30 -2.64 25.26 -5.48
N TYR A 31 -1.44 25.43 -6.03
CA TYR A 31 -0.84 24.47 -6.96
C TYR A 31 -0.61 23.09 -6.28
N LEU A 32 -0.01 23.04 -5.11
CA LEU A 32 0.21 21.80 -4.35
C LEU A 32 -1.11 21.09 -4.03
N ARG A 33 -2.15 21.84 -3.67
CA ARG A 33 -3.49 21.31 -3.43
C ARG A 33 -4.08 20.68 -4.70
N SER A 34 -3.99 21.35 -5.83
CA SER A 34 -4.47 20.82 -7.12
C SER A 34 -3.75 19.50 -7.45
N LYS A 35 -2.42 19.50 -7.41
CA LYS A 35 -1.62 18.30 -7.67
C LYS A 35 -1.97 17.14 -6.75
N GLY A 36 -2.10 17.39 -5.44
CA GLY A 36 -2.47 16.37 -4.46
C GLY A 36 -3.88 15.81 -4.70
N GLN A 37 -4.84 16.65 -5.02
CA GLN A 37 -6.22 16.25 -5.30
C GLN A 37 -6.34 15.47 -6.63
N GLU A 38 -5.65 15.91 -7.68
CA GLU A 38 -5.61 15.24 -8.97
C GLU A 38 -4.99 13.86 -8.87
N ALA A 39 -3.84 13.75 -8.19
CA ALA A 39 -3.16 12.47 -7.99
C ALA A 39 -3.99 11.50 -7.15
N ARG A 40 -4.64 12.00 -6.08
CA ARG A 40 -5.57 11.19 -5.29
C ARG A 40 -6.77 10.71 -6.10
N LYS A 41 -7.31 11.55 -6.96
CA LYS A 41 -8.40 11.18 -7.89
C LYS A 41 -7.92 10.09 -8.84
N ALA A 42 -6.74 10.26 -9.46
CA ALA A 42 -6.14 9.28 -10.36
C ALA A 42 -5.91 7.92 -9.67
N PHE A 43 -5.38 7.92 -8.44
CA PHE A 43 -5.20 6.71 -7.66
C PHE A 43 -6.55 6.04 -7.28
N THR A 44 -7.55 6.84 -6.96
CA THR A 44 -8.91 6.34 -6.64
C THR A 44 -9.55 5.68 -7.87
N GLU A 45 -9.39 6.26 -9.05
CA GLU A 45 -9.92 5.69 -10.30
C GLU A 45 -9.17 4.40 -10.69
N LEU A 46 -7.85 4.33 -10.47
CA LEU A 46 -7.08 3.09 -10.61
C LEU A 46 -7.62 2.00 -9.66
N ALA A 47 -7.82 2.33 -8.38
CA ALA A 47 -8.33 1.37 -7.40
C ALA A 47 -9.74 0.87 -7.74
N LYS A 48 -10.60 1.74 -8.26
CA LYS A 48 -11.94 1.36 -8.76
C LYS A 48 -11.87 0.46 -9.99
N ALA A 49 -10.99 0.78 -10.95
CA ALA A 49 -10.81 -0.03 -12.14
C ALA A 49 -10.31 -1.44 -11.79
N PHE A 50 -9.38 -1.53 -10.83
CA PHE A 50 -8.92 -2.82 -10.31
C PHE A 50 -10.05 -3.57 -9.57
N GLN A 51 -10.79 -2.90 -8.69
CA GLN A 51 -11.92 -3.51 -7.97
C GLN A 51 -13.03 -3.99 -8.92
N ALA A 52 -13.27 -3.30 -10.03
CA ALA A 52 -14.26 -3.71 -11.02
C ALA A 52 -13.92 -5.07 -11.67
N ARG A 53 -12.65 -5.48 -11.70
CA ARG A 53 -12.19 -6.81 -12.13
C ARG A 53 -12.37 -7.88 -11.04
N HIS A 54 -12.54 -7.46 -9.78
CA HIS A 54 -12.72 -8.28 -8.59
C HIS A 54 -14.02 -7.89 -7.86
N PRO A 55 -15.22 -8.07 -8.46
CA PRO A 55 -16.47 -7.50 -7.94
C PRO A 55 -16.89 -8.06 -6.57
N GLU A 56 -16.33 -9.19 -6.17
CA GLU A 56 -16.56 -9.78 -4.85
C GLU A 56 -15.80 -9.08 -3.72
N TRP A 57 -14.95 -8.08 -4.04
CA TRP A 57 -14.20 -7.29 -3.07
C TRP A 57 -14.81 -5.90 -2.91
N ILE A 58 -14.84 -5.41 -1.68
CA ILE A 58 -15.36 -4.10 -1.31
C ILE A 58 -14.17 -3.13 -1.24
N LEU A 59 -14.15 -2.12 -2.12
CA LEU A 59 -13.15 -1.07 -2.11
C LEU A 59 -13.47 -0.05 -1.02
N GLN A 60 -12.52 0.15 -0.10
CA GLN A 60 -12.58 1.20 0.90
C GLN A 60 -12.08 2.55 0.34
N ARG A 61 -12.45 3.63 1.02
CA ARG A 61 -12.05 4.97 0.63
C ARG A 61 -10.51 5.12 0.60
N SER A 62 -9.98 5.65 -0.49
CA SER A 62 -8.56 5.97 -0.62
C SER A 62 -8.10 6.98 0.43
N SER A 63 -6.83 6.86 0.84
CA SER A 63 -6.20 7.79 1.77
C SER A 63 -6.27 9.25 1.29
N GLN A 64 -6.11 10.20 2.23
CA GLN A 64 -6.00 11.61 1.87
C GLN A 64 -4.61 11.89 1.25
N TRP A 65 -4.51 12.94 0.43
CA TRP A 65 -3.28 13.36 -0.23
C TRP A 65 -2.24 13.98 0.72
N MET A 66 -2.64 14.40 1.92
CA MET A 66 -1.76 14.87 2.99
C MET A 66 -2.03 14.15 4.31
N ASN A 67 -1.05 14.16 5.19
CA ASN A 67 -1.17 13.60 6.53
C ASN A 67 -1.76 14.63 7.53
N GLN A 68 -1.89 14.25 8.80
CA GLN A 68 -2.40 15.14 9.87
C GLN A 68 -1.49 16.35 10.12
N ALA A 69 -0.18 16.20 9.89
CA ALA A 69 0.79 17.29 9.97
C ALA A 69 0.79 18.18 8.71
N GLN A 70 -0.18 18.02 7.83
CA GLN A 70 -0.32 18.77 6.56
C GLN A 70 0.89 18.61 5.63
N ARG A 71 1.59 17.47 5.70
CA ARG A 71 2.62 17.11 4.72
C ARG A 71 2.05 16.25 3.61
N LEU A 72 2.45 16.53 2.38
CA LEU A 72 2.06 15.72 1.22
C LEU A 72 2.56 14.30 1.41
N ARG A 73 1.67 13.32 1.28
CA ARG A 73 2.01 11.91 1.50
C ARG A 73 2.92 11.39 0.40
N PRO A 74 3.96 10.61 0.74
CA PRO A 74 4.81 9.94 -0.25
C PRO A 74 4.07 8.78 -0.95
N HIS A 75 2.89 8.40 -0.47
CA HIS A 75 2.10 7.29 -1.00
C HIS A 75 0.62 7.46 -0.70
N PHE A 76 -0.21 6.92 -1.58
CA PHE A 76 -1.64 6.67 -1.34
C PHE A 76 -1.86 5.19 -1.06
N TRP A 77 -2.97 4.88 -0.42
CA TRP A 77 -3.43 3.49 -0.28
C TRP A 77 -4.95 3.42 -0.35
N ALA A 78 -5.43 2.26 -0.78
CA ALA A 78 -6.83 1.86 -0.74
C ALA A 78 -6.90 0.39 -0.34
N TYR A 79 -7.87 0.03 0.49
CA TYR A 79 -8.06 -1.33 0.95
C TYR A 79 -9.19 -2.01 0.20
N LEU A 80 -9.02 -3.30 -0.09
CA LEU A 80 -10.04 -4.20 -0.58
C LEU A 80 -10.33 -5.24 0.50
N GLN A 81 -11.61 -5.42 0.82
CA GLN A 81 -12.11 -6.32 1.85
C GLN A 81 -13.20 -7.23 1.26
N ARG A 82 -13.39 -8.43 1.83
CA ARG A 82 -14.44 -9.34 1.40
C ARG A 82 -15.77 -9.05 2.11
N GLU A 83 -15.72 -8.77 3.39
CA GLU A 83 -16.91 -8.65 4.26
C GLU A 83 -17.11 -7.22 4.79
N GLY A 84 -16.14 -6.32 4.60
CA GLY A 84 -16.22 -4.93 5.04
C GLY A 84 -16.04 -4.73 6.55
N ARG A 85 -15.60 -5.75 7.29
CA ARG A 85 -15.36 -5.67 8.74
C ARG A 85 -13.96 -5.11 9.02
N VAL A 86 -13.85 -4.26 10.03
CA VAL A 86 -12.58 -3.61 10.41
C VAL A 86 -11.52 -4.61 10.87
N THR A 87 -11.95 -5.76 11.40
CA THR A 87 -11.08 -6.80 11.95
C THR A 87 -10.67 -7.87 10.96
N GLU A 88 -11.19 -7.83 9.73
CA GLU A 88 -10.80 -8.80 8.72
C GLU A 88 -9.47 -8.41 8.06
N PRO A 89 -8.69 -9.38 7.55
CA PRO A 89 -7.56 -9.11 6.69
C PRO A 89 -8.05 -8.45 5.39
N MET A 90 -7.17 -7.72 4.75
CA MET A 90 -7.46 -7.00 3.51
C MET A 90 -6.27 -7.04 2.57
N LEU A 91 -6.54 -6.84 1.31
CA LEU A 91 -5.52 -6.48 0.35
C LEU A 91 -5.43 -4.95 0.29
N ALA A 92 -4.23 -4.41 0.25
CA ALA A 92 -4.02 -2.98 0.10
C ALA A 92 -3.30 -2.69 -1.22
N LEU A 93 -3.90 -1.86 -2.05
CA LEU A 93 -3.20 -1.14 -3.11
C LEU A 93 -2.43 0.01 -2.47
N ARG A 94 -1.16 0.17 -2.82
CA ARG A 94 -0.33 1.25 -2.29
C ARG A 94 0.58 1.84 -3.35
N LEU A 95 0.45 3.14 -3.61
CA LEU A 95 1.42 3.88 -4.42
C LEU A 95 2.77 3.91 -3.70
N TYR A 96 3.86 3.63 -4.39
CA TYR A 96 5.23 3.64 -3.85
C TYR A 96 6.20 4.33 -4.81
N GLY A 97 7.40 4.62 -4.32
CA GLY A 97 8.53 5.13 -5.08
C GLY A 97 8.64 6.64 -5.15
N SER A 98 9.24 7.12 -6.21
CA SER A 98 9.52 8.53 -6.49
C SER A 98 9.05 8.91 -7.90
N SER A 99 9.23 10.17 -8.30
CA SER A 99 8.89 10.61 -9.66
C SER A 99 9.71 9.94 -10.77
N SER A 100 10.87 9.39 -10.45
CA SER A 100 11.75 8.68 -11.39
C SER A 100 11.53 7.17 -11.42
N ASP A 101 11.05 6.59 -10.31
CA ASP A 101 10.82 5.16 -10.15
C ASP A 101 9.62 4.94 -9.22
N PHE A 102 8.46 4.65 -9.80
CA PHE A 102 7.23 4.49 -9.05
C PHE A 102 6.39 3.32 -9.56
N GLY A 103 5.48 2.88 -8.72
CA GLY A 103 4.53 1.84 -9.07
C GLY A 103 3.42 1.75 -8.03
N VAL A 104 2.64 0.69 -8.14
CA VAL A 104 1.64 0.33 -7.15
C VAL A 104 1.93 -1.07 -6.64
N SER A 105 2.08 -1.20 -5.33
CA SER A 105 2.20 -2.50 -4.69
C SER A 105 0.85 -3.03 -4.25
N LEU A 106 0.72 -4.35 -4.23
CA LEU A 106 -0.29 -5.05 -3.44
C LEU A 106 0.35 -5.64 -2.19
N GLU A 107 -0.40 -5.61 -1.09
CA GLU A 107 0.04 -6.18 0.18
C GLU A 107 -1.12 -6.86 0.92
N VAL A 108 -0.84 -7.94 1.63
CA VAL A 108 -1.77 -8.50 2.63
C VAL A 108 -1.58 -7.71 3.92
N SER A 109 -2.64 -7.09 4.40
CA SER A 109 -2.57 -6.11 5.49
C SER A 109 -3.78 -6.18 6.43
N PHE A 110 -3.66 -5.50 7.57
CA PHE A 110 -4.72 -5.24 8.53
C PHE A 110 -4.75 -3.76 8.90
N ILE A 111 -5.93 -3.23 9.21
CA ILE A 111 -6.04 -1.90 9.82
C ILE A 111 -5.74 -2.03 11.31
N GLU A 112 -4.56 -1.63 11.73
CA GLU A 112 -4.19 -1.57 13.14
C GLU A 112 -4.81 -0.33 13.81
N ARG A 113 -6.07 -0.37 14.15
CA ARG A 113 -6.72 0.73 14.92
C ARG A 113 -6.49 0.61 16.42
N LYS A 114 -6.28 -0.60 16.90
CA LYS A 114 -5.86 -0.91 18.27
C LYS A 114 -4.76 -1.97 18.16
N LYS A 115 -3.75 -1.88 19.01
CA LYS A 115 -2.72 -2.92 19.13
C LYS A 115 -3.40 -4.15 19.72
N ASP A 116 -3.89 -5.01 18.85
CA ASP A 116 -4.60 -6.23 19.20
C ASP A 116 -3.68 -7.40 18.85
N GLU A 117 -3.29 -8.19 19.82
CA GLU A 117 -2.46 -9.38 19.66
C GLU A 117 -3.08 -10.34 18.64
N ARG A 118 -4.39 -10.54 18.70
CA ARG A 118 -5.11 -11.38 17.73
C ARG A 118 -4.89 -10.92 16.28
N THR A 119 -4.89 -9.62 16.02
CA THR A 119 -4.63 -9.08 14.68
C THR A 119 -3.21 -9.37 14.23
N LEU A 120 -2.24 -9.29 15.14
CA LEU A 120 -0.85 -9.61 14.86
C LEU A 120 -0.65 -11.11 14.61
N ASP A 121 -1.29 -11.97 15.40
CA ASP A 121 -1.27 -13.42 15.23
C ASP A 121 -1.86 -13.83 13.88
N GLN A 122 -3.01 -13.26 13.50
CA GLN A 122 -3.59 -13.48 12.18
C GLN A 122 -2.66 -13.01 11.05
N GLN A 123 -2.04 -11.83 11.21
CA GLN A 123 -1.09 -11.32 10.23
C GLN A 123 0.14 -12.22 10.10
N ALA A 124 0.62 -12.81 11.18
CA ALA A 124 1.76 -13.71 11.20
C ALA A 124 1.55 -14.98 10.35
N LYS A 125 0.30 -15.39 10.13
CA LYS A 125 -0.04 -16.56 9.30
C LYS A 125 0.36 -16.44 7.84
N VAL A 126 0.72 -15.24 7.35
CA VAL A 126 1.37 -15.09 6.03
C VAL A 126 2.64 -15.93 5.92
N LEU A 127 3.32 -16.21 7.04
CA LEU A 127 4.52 -17.05 7.08
C LEU A 127 4.21 -18.57 7.12
N GLU A 128 2.96 -18.98 7.19
CA GLU A 128 2.55 -20.38 7.05
C GLU A 128 2.53 -20.82 5.59
N VAL A 129 2.37 -19.84 4.67
CA VAL A 129 2.34 -20.10 3.23
C VAL A 129 3.74 -20.21 2.67
N PRO A 130 4.03 -21.24 1.85
CA PRO A 130 5.31 -21.35 1.14
C PRO A 130 5.59 -20.13 0.28
N VAL A 131 6.87 -19.79 0.11
CA VAL A 131 7.29 -18.64 -0.69
C VAL A 131 6.95 -18.86 -2.16
N VAL A 132 6.38 -17.82 -2.80
CA VAL A 132 6.20 -17.76 -4.25
C VAL A 132 7.11 -16.69 -4.85
N GLU A 133 7.53 -16.87 -6.08
CA GLU A 133 8.43 -15.96 -6.77
C GLU A 133 7.82 -14.54 -6.92
N GLY A 134 8.66 -13.52 -6.69
CA GLY A 134 8.33 -12.11 -6.90
C GLY A 134 7.63 -11.42 -5.74
N ILE A 135 7.45 -12.10 -4.60
CA ILE A 135 7.03 -11.46 -3.34
C ILE A 135 8.24 -10.99 -2.53
N TYR A 136 8.00 -10.13 -1.57
CA TYR A 136 8.95 -9.83 -0.50
C TYR A 136 8.22 -9.61 0.83
N TYR A 137 8.97 -9.69 1.91
CA TYR A 137 8.48 -9.36 3.25
C TYR A 137 8.79 -7.90 3.59
N LEU A 138 7.81 -7.20 4.15
CA LEU A 138 8.01 -5.93 4.83
C LEU A 138 7.94 -6.20 6.33
N VAL A 139 9.11 -6.13 6.98
CA VAL A 139 9.30 -6.52 8.37
C VAL A 139 9.28 -5.28 9.25
N TYR A 140 8.53 -5.33 10.34
CA TYR A 140 8.44 -4.26 11.35
C TYR A 140 9.13 -4.72 12.63
N SER A 141 10.27 -4.10 12.94
CA SER A 141 11.05 -4.30 14.16
C SER A 141 11.59 -2.95 14.65
N ASP A 142 11.76 -2.78 15.94
CA ASP A 142 12.36 -1.59 16.58
C ASP A 142 11.76 -0.24 16.16
N GLY A 143 10.45 -0.25 15.80
CA GLY A 143 9.73 0.95 15.38
C GLY A 143 9.91 1.32 13.90
N GLU A 144 10.71 0.58 13.16
CA GLU A 144 10.99 0.78 11.74
C GLU A 144 10.47 -0.37 10.87
N SER A 145 10.44 -0.14 9.57
CA SER A 145 10.12 -1.18 8.59
C SER A 145 11.23 -1.32 7.57
N HIS A 146 11.60 -2.55 7.26
CA HIS A 146 12.60 -2.85 6.24
C HIS A 146 12.13 -3.94 5.29
N LYS A 147 12.61 -3.89 4.06
CA LYS A 147 12.34 -4.89 3.02
C LYS A 147 13.29 -6.07 3.24
N MET A 148 12.75 -7.28 3.23
CA MET A 148 13.49 -8.53 3.28
C MET A 148 13.07 -9.41 2.11
N GLU A 149 14.02 -10.02 1.43
CA GLU A 149 13.74 -10.96 0.35
C GLU A 149 12.93 -12.15 0.87
N ALA A 150 11.92 -12.57 0.12
CA ALA A 150 11.15 -13.74 0.47
C ALA A 150 11.86 -14.99 -0.06
N THR A 151 12.54 -15.68 0.85
CA THR A 151 13.12 -17.02 0.68
C THR A 151 12.57 -17.93 1.75
N GLU A 152 12.64 -19.25 1.56
CA GLU A 152 12.23 -20.21 2.58
C GLU A 152 13.08 -20.10 3.84
N GLU A 153 14.37 -19.76 3.71
CA GLU A 153 15.25 -19.48 4.83
C GLU A 153 14.77 -18.25 5.62
N ASN A 154 14.55 -17.12 4.94
CA ASN A 154 14.04 -15.90 5.57
C ASN A 154 12.65 -16.09 6.18
N ARG A 155 11.80 -16.91 5.57
CA ARG A 155 10.49 -17.27 6.12
C ARG A 155 10.62 -17.97 7.47
N GLN A 156 11.55 -18.92 7.62
CA GLN A 156 11.80 -19.62 8.89
C GLN A 156 12.40 -18.69 9.94
N ILE A 157 13.40 -17.87 9.55
CA ILE A 157 14.00 -16.85 10.44
C ILE A 157 12.91 -15.90 10.98
N LEU A 158 11.99 -15.44 10.12
CA LEU A 158 10.92 -14.54 10.54
C LEU A 158 9.92 -15.20 11.48
N ARG A 159 9.62 -16.49 11.31
CA ARG A 159 8.79 -17.26 12.24
C ARG A 159 9.41 -17.33 13.63
N GLU A 160 10.70 -17.61 13.70
CA GLU A 160 11.45 -17.64 14.97
C GLU A 160 11.49 -16.26 15.64
N LYS A 161 11.78 -15.20 14.86
CA LYS A 161 11.81 -13.81 15.36
C LYS A 161 10.45 -13.32 15.85
N LEU A 162 9.36 -13.69 15.20
CA LEU A 162 8.01 -13.41 15.69
C LEU A 162 7.71 -14.15 17.00
N PHE A 163 8.08 -15.42 17.09
CA PHE A 163 7.92 -16.21 18.32
C PHE A 163 8.69 -15.60 19.51
N HIS A 164 9.90 -15.10 19.27
CA HIS A 164 10.72 -14.42 20.29
C HIS A 164 10.38 -12.91 20.47
N GLN A 165 9.35 -12.41 19.78
CA GLN A 165 8.94 -11.01 19.82
C GLN A 165 10.01 -9.99 19.36
N GLU A 166 11.02 -10.43 18.62
CA GLU A 166 12.05 -9.58 18.00
C GLU A 166 11.51 -8.85 16.77
N VAL A 167 10.50 -9.40 16.13
CA VAL A 167 9.75 -8.79 15.02
C VAL A 167 8.30 -8.65 15.47
N ARG A 168 7.76 -7.46 15.28
CA ARG A 168 6.37 -7.19 15.66
C ARG A 168 5.36 -7.67 14.62
N LYS A 169 5.68 -7.48 13.34
CA LYS A 169 4.77 -7.74 12.22
C LYS A 169 5.53 -7.99 10.92
N VAL A 170 4.99 -8.87 10.09
CA VAL A 170 5.44 -9.12 8.74
C VAL A 170 4.28 -8.94 7.76
N LEU A 171 4.46 -8.12 6.73
CA LEU A 171 3.56 -8.04 5.57
C LEU A 171 4.18 -8.77 4.40
N VAL A 172 3.33 -9.37 3.57
CA VAL A 172 3.73 -9.92 2.26
C VAL A 172 3.30 -8.92 1.18
N LYS A 173 4.24 -8.55 0.31
CA LYS A 173 4.05 -7.52 -0.71
C LYS A 173 4.61 -7.95 -2.05
N VAL A 174 4.03 -7.36 -3.10
CA VAL A 174 4.56 -7.38 -4.47
C VAL A 174 4.50 -5.96 -5.02
N ASP A 175 5.60 -5.51 -5.60
CA ASP A 175 5.67 -4.22 -6.29
C ASP A 175 5.41 -4.43 -7.79
N VAL A 176 4.50 -3.62 -8.35
CA VAL A 176 4.23 -3.56 -9.79
C VAL A 176 4.70 -2.20 -10.29
N PRO A 177 5.87 -2.13 -10.95
CA PRO A 177 6.41 -0.87 -11.45
C PRO A 177 5.58 -0.33 -12.62
N VAL A 178 5.51 0.99 -12.73
CA VAL A 178 4.90 1.66 -13.90
C VAL A 178 6.00 2.04 -14.87
N THR A 179 5.92 1.51 -16.09
CA THR A 179 6.84 1.84 -17.19
C THR A 179 6.33 3.04 -18.00
N ASP A 180 7.25 3.72 -18.69
CA ASP A 180 6.89 4.84 -19.56
C ASP A 180 5.95 4.39 -20.69
N GLY A 181 4.89 5.17 -20.91
CA GLY A 181 3.89 4.86 -21.94
C GLY A 181 2.98 3.68 -21.63
N GLN A 182 3.04 3.14 -20.41
CA GLN A 182 2.22 1.97 -20.04
C GLN A 182 0.73 2.27 -20.14
N ILE A 183 0.00 1.38 -20.82
CA ILE A 183 -1.45 1.43 -20.96
C ILE A 183 -2.08 0.88 -19.67
N LEU A 184 -3.15 1.54 -19.21
CA LEU A 184 -3.83 1.19 -17.96
C LEU A 184 -4.27 -0.29 -17.91
N ASP A 185 -4.88 -0.81 -18.98
CA ASP A 185 -5.36 -2.20 -18.99
C ASP A 185 -4.22 -3.20 -18.80
N LYS A 186 -3.07 -2.98 -19.46
CA LYS A 186 -1.89 -3.83 -19.24
C LYS A 186 -1.35 -3.72 -17.81
N PHE A 187 -1.41 -2.54 -17.23
CA PHE A 187 -1.02 -2.36 -15.83
C PHE A 187 -1.98 -3.08 -14.88
N LEU A 188 -3.27 -3.06 -15.17
CA LEU A 188 -4.27 -3.82 -14.41
C LEU A 188 -4.06 -5.34 -14.56
N ASP A 189 -3.65 -5.83 -15.74
CA ASP A 189 -3.32 -7.25 -15.94
C ASP A 189 -2.14 -7.69 -15.06
N GLU A 190 -1.13 -6.83 -14.86
CA GLU A 190 -0.02 -7.11 -13.92
C GLU A 190 -0.48 -7.08 -12.45
N LEU A 191 -1.40 -6.19 -12.10
CA LEU A 191 -2.01 -6.17 -10.78
C LEU A 191 -2.86 -7.43 -10.51
N ASP A 192 -3.59 -7.94 -11.51
CA ASP A 192 -4.35 -9.18 -11.41
C ASP A 192 -3.43 -10.39 -11.15
N LYS A 193 -2.33 -10.52 -11.88
CA LYS A 193 -1.31 -11.56 -11.62
C LYS A 193 -0.74 -11.46 -10.21
N THR A 194 -0.55 -10.24 -9.74
CA THR A 194 -0.04 -9.96 -8.39
C THR A 194 -1.08 -10.33 -7.32
N PHE A 195 -2.35 -10.04 -7.60
CA PHE A 195 -3.46 -10.43 -6.75
C PHE A 195 -3.51 -11.95 -6.57
N ASP A 196 -3.43 -12.71 -7.65
CA ASP A 196 -3.44 -14.18 -7.62
C ASP A 196 -2.29 -14.74 -6.77
N LYS A 197 -1.08 -14.15 -6.86
CA LYS A 197 0.06 -14.52 -6.01
C LYS A 197 -0.18 -14.28 -4.52
N LEU A 198 -0.91 -13.22 -4.17
CA LEU A 198 -1.16 -12.84 -2.77
C LEU A 198 -2.40 -13.51 -2.16
N LEU A 199 -3.28 -14.07 -2.99
CA LEU A 199 -4.53 -14.68 -2.53
C LEU A 199 -4.32 -15.81 -1.51
N PRO A 200 -3.34 -16.75 -1.65
CA PRO A 200 -3.06 -17.76 -0.63
C PRO A 200 -2.66 -17.16 0.72
N TYR A 201 -1.84 -16.10 0.72
CA TYR A 201 -1.43 -15.39 1.94
C TYR A 201 -2.61 -14.70 2.62
N TYR A 202 -3.48 -14.06 1.84
CA TYR A 202 -4.72 -13.49 2.36
C TYR A 202 -5.62 -14.56 2.98
N GLN A 203 -5.78 -15.71 2.33
CA GLN A 203 -6.60 -16.82 2.83
C GLN A 203 -6.06 -17.37 4.16
N ALA A 204 -4.74 -17.54 4.28
CA ALA A 204 -4.11 -18.00 5.52
C ALA A 204 -4.42 -17.06 6.70
N THR A 205 -4.44 -15.74 6.48
CA THR A 205 -4.73 -14.76 7.53
C THR A 205 -6.21 -14.70 7.93
N ARG A 206 -7.12 -15.31 7.18
CA ARG A 206 -8.56 -15.37 7.54
C ARG A 206 -8.90 -16.48 8.51
N ASN A 207 -8.12 -17.54 8.53
CA ASN A 207 -8.33 -18.73 9.36
C ASN A 207 -7.69 -18.52 10.74
#